data_00ca20904e9b8a0fe842516b3d9ad642
#
_entry.id   00ca20904e9b8a0fe842516b3d9ad642
#
_cell.length_a   1.000
_cell.length_b   1.000
_cell.length_c   1.000
_cell.angle_alpha   90.00
_cell.angle_beta   90.00
_cell.angle_gamma   90.00
#
_symmetry.space_group_name_H-M   'P 1'
#
loop_
_entity.id
_entity.type
_entity.pdbx_description
1 polymer ?
#
loop_
_entity_poly.entity_id
_entity_poly.type
_entity_poly.pdbx_seq_one_letter_code
_entity_poly.pdbx_strand_id
1 'polypeptide(L)'
;MARIISIVNQKGGTGKSACTANLAVGLAQKNMKVLIVDADPQSDVSAGFGYRDCDDSNETLTALMDTVMKDEDIPSDCYIRHQAEGIDIICSNIGLAGTEVQLVNAMSREYVLKQILYGIKDQYDAIIIDCMPSLGMITINALAASDEVLIPVEASYLPIKGLQQLLKTIGKVRKQINPKLQVGGILFTMVDAHTNDARNNMELLRNVYGSQINIFDNYIPFSVRMKEAVREGQSIFSYDPKGKATEAYRRVTEEVLKDAI
;
A
#
# COMPACT_ATOMS: atom_id res chain seq x y z
N MET A 1 -2.68 -7.57 17.72
CA MET A 1 -2.95 -7.97 16.31
C MET A 1 -2.63 -6.80 15.42
N ALA A 2 -1.83 -7.01 14.38
CA ALA A 2 -1.49 -5.95 13.43
C ALA A 2 -2.76 -5.38 12.76
N ARG A 3 -2.77 -4.06 12.53
CA ARG A 3 -3.69 -3.39 11.61
C ARG A 3 -3.17 -3.54 10.19
N ILE A 4 -3.91 -4.17 9.31
CA ILE A 4 -3.48 -4.44 7.93
C ILE A 4 -4.15 -3.43 6.97
N ILE A 5 -3.33 -2.61 6.31
CA ILE A 5 -3.76 -1.52 5.43
C ILE A 5 -3.27 -1.79 4.01
N SER A 6 -4.19 -1.93 3.05
CA SER A 6 -3.82 -1.97 1.62
C SER A 6 -3.86 -0.58 0.99
N ILE A 7 -2.80 -0.23 0.26
CA ILE A 7 -2.73 1.01 -0.52
C ILE A 7 -3.13 0.69 -1.96
N VAL A 8 -4.34 1.07 -2.36
CA VAL A 8 -4.94 0.61 -3.61
C VAL A 8 -5.41 1.76 -4.48
N ASN A 9 -5.03 1.76 -5.75
CA ASN A 9 -5.68 2.54 -6.80
C ASN A 9 -5.43 1.86 -8.14
N GLN A 10 -6.47 1.78 -8.98
CA GLN A 10 -6.41 1.19 -10.31
C GLN A 10 -5.56 2.02 -11.28
N LYS A 11 -5.44 3.34 -11.06
CA LYS A 11 -4.60 4.22 -11.86
C LYS A 11 -3.13 4.07 -11.45
N GLY A 12 -2.25 3.90 -12.43
CA GLY A 12 -0.80 4.00 -12.24
C GLY A 12 -0.36 5.43 -11.92
N GLY A 13 0.76 5.58 -11.21
CA GLY A 13 1.34 6.90 -10.94
C GLY A 13 0.59 7.76 -9.89
N THR A 14 -0.34 7.20 -9.12
CA THR A 14 -1.06 7.94 -8.07
C THR A 14 -0.30 8.04 -6.74
N GLY A 15 0.95 7.59 -6.69
CA GLY A 15 1.77 7.64 -5.48
C GLY A 15 1.51 6.52 -4.47
N LYS A 16 0.97 5.35 -4.90
CA LYS A 16 0.76 4.19 -4.01
C LYS A 16 2.03 3.79 -3.28
N SER A 17 3.08 3.43 -4.02
CA SER A 17 4.35 2.97 -3.45
C SER A 17 5.02 4.04 -2.58
N ALA A 18 4.92 5.32 -2.98
CA ALA A 18 5.39 6.43 -2.16
C ALA A 18 4.58 6.57 -0.85
N CYS A 19 3.26 6.38 -0.90
CA CYS A 19 2.41 6.38 0.30
C CYS A 19 2.74 5.19 1.19
N THR A 20 2.88 3.99 0.62
CA THR A 20 3.26 2.77 1.35
C THR A 20 4.56 2.98 2.11
N ALA A 21 5.64 3.38 1.42
CA ALA A 21 6.95 3.59 2.00
C ALA A 21 6.93 4.63 3.13
N ASN A 22 6.36 5.80 2.85
CA ASN A 22 6.45 6.90 3.80
C ASN A 22 5.43 6.80 4.95
N LEU A 23 4.27 6.19 4.75
CA LEU A 23 3.35 5.88 5.84
C LEU A 23 3.98 4.84 6.80
N ALA A 24 4.62 3.79 6.26
CA ALA A 24 5.29 2.78 7.06
C ALA A 24 6.38 3.40 7.95
N VAL A 25 7.26 4.20 7.37
CA VAL A 25 8.32 4.90 8.14
C VAL A 25 7.70 5.90 9.13
N GLY A 26 6.65 6.63 8.75
CA GLY A 26 5.93 7.52 9.65
C GLY A 26 5.37 6.80 10.88
N LEU A 27 4.80 5.60 10.71
CA LEU A 27 4.31 4.75 11.81
C LEU A 27 5.48 4.21 12.65
N ALA A 28 6.58 3.78 12.02
CA ALA A 28 7.77 3.33 12.73
C ALA A 28 8.36 4.43 13.62
N GLN A 29 8.35 5.71 13.17
CA GLN A 29 8.74 6.86 13.99
C GLN A 29 7.82 7.10 15.20
N LYS A 30 6.65 6.49 15.25
CA LYS A 30 5.75 6.45 16.43
C LYS A 30 5.97 5.20 17.28
N ASN A 31 7.12 4.53 17.14
CA ASN A 31 7.55 3.31 17.83
C ASN A 31 6.66 2.09 17.55
N MET A 32 6.01 2.03 16.40
CA MET A 32 5.27 0.86 15.95
C MET A 32 6.21 -0.09 15.19
N LYS A 33 6.00 -1.40 15.36
CA LYS A 33 6.61 -2.42 14.50
C LYS A 33 5.82 -2.53 13.22
N VAL A 34 6.44 -2.19 12.10
CA VAL A 34 5.76 -2.08 10.80
C VAL A 34 6.39 -3.02 9.79
N LEU A 35 5.52 -3.76 9.10
CA LEU A 35 5.88 -4.58 7.94
C LEU A 35 5.30 -3.96 6.67
N ILE A 36 6.11 -3.84 5.63
CA ILE A 36 5.65 -3.60 4.26
C ILE A 36 5.57 -4.94 3.52
N VAL A 37 4.48 -5.13 2.78
CA VAL A 37 4.35 -6.21 1.80
C VAL A 37 4.27 -5.57 0.42
N ASP A 38 5.30 -5.73 -0.39
CA ASP A 38 5.31 -5.26 -1.77
C ASP A 38 4.56 -6.28 -2.63
N ALA A 39 3.35 -5.92 -3.07
CA ALA A 39 2.46 -6.75 -3.89
C ALA A 39 2.30 -6.19 -5.31
N ASP A 40 3.32 -5.47 -5.80
CA ASP A 40 3.42 -5.02 -7.19
C ASP A 40 4.61 -5.73 -7.88
N PRO A 41 4.40 -6.42 -9.02
CA PRO A 41 5.49 -7.02 -9.79
C PRO A 41 6.58 -6.04 -10.23
N GLN A 42 6.29 -4.73 -10.25
CA GLN A 42 7.28 -3.70 -10.56
C GLN A 42 8.28 -3.45 -9.42
N SER A 43 7.99 -3.94 -8.21
CA SER A 43 8.85 -3.87 -7.03
C SER A 43 9.31 -2.45 -6.66
N ASP A 44 8.46 -1.44 -6.95
CA ASP A 44 8.82 -0.03 -6.77
C ASP A 44 9.14 0.32 -5.31
N VAL A 45 8.44 -0.28 -4.34
CA VAL A 45 8.71 -0.07 -2.91
C VAL A 45 10.00 -0.77 -2.50
N SER A 46 10.19 -2.01 -2.94
CA SER A 46 11.42 -2.78 -2.67
C SER A 46 12.65 -2.06 -3.22
N ALA A 47 12.61 -1.66 -4.48
CA ALA A 47 13.68 -0.89 -5.12
C ALA A 47 13.90 0.48 -4.47
N GLY A 48 12.81 1.12 -4.00
CA GLY A 48 12.82 2.40 -3.31
C GLY A 48 13.52 2.37 -1.95
N PHE A 49 13.67 1.20 -1.34
CA PHE A 49 14.47 0.94 -0.15
C PHE A 49 15.82 0.27 -0.44
N GLY A 50 16.23 0.23 -1.72
CA GLY A 50 17.54 -0.25 -2.13
C GLY A 50 17.61 -1.75 -2.47
N TYR A 51 16.50 -2.49 -2.32
CA TYR A 51 16.43 -3.93 -2.67
C TYR A 51 16.15 -4.08 -4.18
N ARG A 52 17.22 -3.97 -5.00
CA ARG A 52 17.14 -4.00 -6.48
C ARG A 52 17.45 -5.36 -7.09
N ASP A 53 17.84 -6.31 -6.26
CA ASP A 53 18.26 -7.67 -6.62
C ASP A 53 17.19 -8.73 -6.33
N CYS A 54 15.96 -8.30 -6.09
CA CYS A 54 14.86 -9.20 -5.71
C CYS A 54 14.45 -10.14 -6.85
N ASP A 55 14.74 -9.81 -8.11
CA ASP A 55 14.41 -10.68 -9.26
C ASP A 55 15.21 -12.00 -9.25
N ASP A 56 16.42 -11.98 -8.71
CA ASP A 56 17.29 -13.17 -8.57
C ASP A 56 17.09 -13.91 -7.24
N SER A 57 16.20 -13.42 -6.37
CA SER A 57 15.98 -13.97 -5.02
C SER A 57 14.76 -14.87 -4.96
N ASN A 58 14.90 -15.99 -4.24
CA ASN A 58 13.77 -16.84 -3.84
C ASN A 58 13.10 -16.38 -2.52
N GLU A 59 13.57 -15.28 -1.93
CA GLU A 59 13.07 -14.72 -0.67
C GLU A 59 12.11 -13.56 -0.94
N THR A 60 11.05 -13.83 -1.69
CA THR A 60 10.08 -12.80 -2.15
C THR A 60 8.66 -13.24 -1.92
N LEU A 61 7.73 -12.29 -2.02
CA LEU A 61 6.29 -12.58 -1.97
C LEU A 61 5.87 -13.62 -3.02
N THR A 62 6.48 -13.61 -4.20
CA THR A 62 6.26 -14.62 -5.25
C THR A 62 6.50 -16.03 -4.73
N ALA A 63 7.66 -16.28 -4.14
CA ALA A 63 8.02 -17.60 -3.60
C ALA A 63 7.08 -18.02 -2.45
N LEU A 64 6.72 -17.11 -1.58
CA LEU A 64 5.79 -17.38 -0.48
C LEU A 64 4.39 -17.75 -1.00
N MET A 65 3.88 -17.03 -1.99
CA MET A 65 2.58 -17.35 -2.59
C MET A 65 2.62 -18.70 -3.31
N ASP A 66 3.70 -19.01 -4.01
CA ASP A 66 3.90 -20.32 -4.67
C ASP A 66 3.96 -21.47 -3.65
N THR A 67 4.63 -21.27 -2.51
CA THR A 67 4.68 -22.24 -1.40
C THR A 67 3.27 -22.54 -0.87
N VAL A 68 2.50 -21.50 -0.57
CA VAL A 68 1.12 -21.67 -0.09
C VAL A 68 0.20 -22.35 -1.13
N MET A 69 0.34 -21.99 -2.42
CA MET A 69 -0.45 -22.63 -3.47
C MET A 69 -0.12 -24.12 -3.68
N LYS A 70 1.07 -24.56 -3.28
CA LYS A 70 1.51 -25.97 -3.31
C LYS A 70 1.18 -26.72 -2.02
N ASP A 71 0.54 -26.05 -1.04
CA ASP A 71 0.26 -26.61 0.30
C ASP A 71 1.52 -27.04 1.04
N GLU A 72 2.62 -26.28 0.86
CA GLU A 72 3.90 -26.46 1.51
C GLU A 72 4.03 -25.54 2.73
N ASP A 73 4.87 -25.92 3.69
CA ASP A 73 5.13 -25.10 4.88
C ASP A 73 5.88 -23.81 4.52
N ILE A 74 5.41 -22.68 5.03
CA ILE A 74 6.07 -21.39 4.87
C ILE A 74 7.37 -21.40 5.67
N PRO A 75 8.52 -21.14 5.02
CA PRO A 75 9.80 -21.09 5.74
C PRO A 75 9.80 -19.94 6.75
N SER A 76 10.46 -20.15 7.89
CA SER A 76 10.58 -19.11 8.92
C SER A 76 11.52 -17.99 8.48
N ASP A 77 11.06 -16.75 8.54
CA ASP A 77 11.78 -15.46 8.59
C ASP A 77 12.80 -15.12 7.48
N CYS A 78 13.24 -16.04 6.62
CA CYS A 78 14.26 -15.76 5.60
C CYS A 78 13.82 -14.76 4.52
N TYR A 79 12.52 -14.51 4.39
CA TYR A 79 11.91 -13.60 3.40
C TYR A 79 11.63 -12.18 3.93
N ILE A 80 11.87 -11.95 5.22
CA ILE A 80 11.71 -10.62 5.84
C ILE A 80 13.04 -9.91 5.83
N ARG A 81 13.10 -8.75 5.19
CA ARG A 81 14.27 -7.89 5.16
C ARG A 81 14.10 -6.72 6.11
N HIS A 82 15.12 -6.51 6.96
CA HIS A 82 15.12 -5.43 7.94
C HIS A 82 15.74 -4.17 7.31
N GLN A 83 14.99 -3.08 7.30
CA GLN A 83 15.41 -1.80 6.75
C GLN A 83 15.89 -0.86 7.86
N ALA A 84 16.96 -0.10 7.57
CA ALA A 84 17.63 0.78 8.54
C ALA A 84 16.70 1.87 9.16
N GLU A 85 15.59 2.19 8.50
CA GLU A 85 14.61 3.17 8.99
C GLU A 85 13.58 2.57 9.97
N GLY A 86 13.83 1.35 10.46
CA GLY A 86 13.01 0.71 11.51
C GLY A 86 11.74 0.04 11.01
N ILE A 87 11.71 -0.33 9.74
CA ILE A 87 10.64 -1.11 9.13
C ILE A 87 11.17 -2.45 8.62
N ASP A 88 10.26 -3.41 8.49
CA ASP A 88 10.51 -4.67 7.81
C ASP A 88 9.81 -4.69 6.45
N ILE A 89 10.33 -5.48 5.50
CA ILE A 89 9.75 -5.57 4.16
C ILE A 89 9.80 -7.02 3.64
N ILE A 90 8.68 -7.47 3.06
CA ILE A 90 8.61 -8.61 2.16
C ILE A 90 8.67 -8.05 0.75
N CYS A 91 9.78 -8.33 0.05
CA CYS A 91 10.03 -7.82 -1.29
C CYS A 91 9.18 -8.51 -2.35
N SER A 92 8.90 -7.80 -3.43
CA SER A 92 8.33 -8.35 -4.66
C SER A 92 9.39 -8.64 -5.71
N ASN A 93 9.00 -9.29 -6.79
CA ASN A 93 9.77 -9.40 -8.02
C ASN A 93 8.85 -9.57 -9.24
N ILE A 94 9.41 -9.53 -10.44
CA ILE A 94 8.66 -9.64 -11.70
C ILE A 94 7.88 -10.97 -11.81
N GLY A 95 8.33 -12.02 -11.12
CA GLY A 95 7.66 -13.34 -11.06
C GLY A 95 6.25 -13.27 -10.52
N LEU A 96 5.92 -12.25 -9.70
CA LEU A 96 4.58 -12.05 -9.15
C LEU A 96 3.51 -11.88 -10.24
N ALA A 97 3.86 -11.38 -11.43
CA ALA A 97 2.96 -11.34 -12.57
C ALA A 97 2.57 -12.75 -13.06
N GLY A 98 3.48 -13.73 -12.95
CA GLY A 98 3.19 -15.15 -13.23
C GLY A 98 2.28 -15.76 -12.16
N THR A 99 2.53 -15.45 -10.89
CA THR A 99 1.71 -15.89 -9.76
C THR A 99 0.25 -15.41 -9.91
N GLU A 100 0.01 -14.22 -10.44
CA GLU A 100 -1.35 -13.74 -10.71
C GLU A 100 -2.12 -14.67 -11.66
N VAL A 101 -1.45 -15.23 -12.67
CA VAL A 101 -2.05 -16.17 -13.61
C VAL A 101 -2.29 -17.53 -12.94
N GLN A 102 -1.35 -17.99 -12.13
CA GLN A 102 -1.45 -19.28 -11.41
C GLN A 102 -2.60 -19.26 -10.39
N LEU A 103 -2.80 -18.16 -9.68
CA LEU A 103 -3.89 -17.96 -8.71
C LEU A 103 -5.28 -18.26 -9.31
N VAL A 104 -5.47 -18.04 -10.61
CA VAL A 104 -6.78 -18.29 -11.25
C VAL A 104 -7.27 -19.74 -11.04
N ASN A 105 -6.33 -20.70 -10.98
CA ASN A 105 -6.62 -22.11 -10.81
C ASN A 105 -6.37 -22.65 -9.40
N ALA A 106 -5.88 -21.82 -8.47
CA ALA A 106 -5.57 -22.23 -7.11
C ALA A 106 -6.83 -22.38 -6.26
N MET A 107 -6.83 -23.35 -5.34
CA MET A 107 -7.88 -23.45 -4.32
C MET A 107 -7.75 -22.31 -3.32
N SER A 108 -8.88 -21.79 -2.84
CA SER A 108 -8.91 -20.67 -1.88
C SER A 108 -8.07 -19.46 -2.33
N ARG A 109 -7.97 -19.27 -3.62
CA ARG A 109 -7.10 -18.33 -4.33
C ARG A 109 -7.16 -16.87 -3.83
N GLU A 110 -8.26 -16.49 -3.20
CA GLU A 110 -8.45 -15.15 -2.63
C GLU A 110 -7.76 -14.97 -1.28
N TYR A 111 -7.32 -16.07 -0.63
CA TYR A 111 -6.82 -16.08 0.74
C TYR A 111 -5.34 -16.43 0.87
N VAL A 112 -4.61 -16.62 -0.23
CA VAL A 112 -3.20 -17.03 -0.21
C VAL A 112 -2.34 -16.03 0.58
N LEU A 113 -2.46 -14.73 0.29
CA LEU A 113 -1.73 -13.69 1.05
C LEU A 113 -2.19 -13.64 2.52
N LYS A 114 -3.47 -13.83 2.78
CA LYS A 114 -3.98 -13.87 4.15
C LYS A 114 -3.38 -15.01 4.97
N GLN A 115 -3.15 -16.18 4.37
CA GLN A 115 -2.49 -17.32 5.02
C GLN A 115 -1.04 -16.99 5.37
N ILE A 116 -0.29 -16.36 4.44
CA ILE A 116 1.08 -15.89 4.69
C ILE A 116 1.10 -14.94 5.89
N LEU A 117 0.25 -13.91 5.88
CA LEU A 117 0.24 -12.90 6.92
C LEU A 117 -0.25 -13.44 8.27
N TYR A 118 -1.10 -14.47 8.27
CA TYR A 118 -1.60 -15.07 9.51
C TYR A 118 -0.47 -15.59 10.40
N GLY A 119 0.59 -16.13 9.83
CA GLY A 119 1.74 -16.66 10.57
C GLY A 119 2.63 -15.59 11.22
N ILE A 120 2.59 -14.36 10.74
CA ILE A 120 3.53 -13.31 11.17
C ILE A 120 2.88 -12.05 11.75
N LYS A 121 1.57 -11.85 11.56
CA LYS A 121 0.88 -10.61 11.93
C LYS A 121 0.98 -10.23 13.40
N ASP A 122 1.14 -11.21 14.30
CA ASP A 122 1.21 -10.94 15.74
C ASP A 122 2.58 -10.36 16.17
N GLN A 123 3.56 -10.34 15.26
CA GLN A 123 4.87 -9.74 15.48
C GLN A 123 4.88 -8.22 15.19
N TYR A 124 3.83 -7.71 14.54
CA TYR A 124 3.72 -6.33 14.07
C TYR A 124 2.53 -5.60 14.67
N ASP A 125 2.64 -4.26 14.73
CA ASP A 125 1.54 -3.36 15.07
C ASP A 125 0.76 -2.94 13.83
N ALA A 126 1.47 -2.78 12.70
CA ALA A 126 0.87 -2.47 11.40
C ALA A 126 1.53 -3.25 10.26
N ILE A 127 0.72 -3.65 9.26
CA ILE A 127 1.18 -4.22 7.99
C ILE A 127 0.61 -3.36 6.87
N ILE A 128 1.48 -2.85 5.98
CA ILE A 128 1.06 -2.03 4.85
C ILE A 128 1.36 -2.77 3.56
N ILE A 129 0.32 -2.98 2.74
CA ILE A 129 0.42 -3.72 1.48
C ILE A 129 0.42 -2.72 0.32
N ASP A 130 1.52 -2.67 -0.45
CA ASP A 130 1.56 -1.92 -1.71
C ASP A 130 0.93 -2.73 -2.84
N CYS A 131 -0.12 -2.21 -3.46
CA CYS A 131 -0.85 -2.94 -4.49
C CYS A 131 -0.53 -2.43 -5.88
N MET A 132 -0.43 -3.36 -6.83
CA MET A 132 -0.29 -3.05 -8.26
C MET A 132 -1.48 -2.23 -8.78
N PRO A 133 -1.32 -1.47 -9.90
CA PRO A 133 -2.39 -0.65 -10.47
C PRO A 133 -3.41 -1.50 -11.28
N SER A 134 -3.95 -2.53 -10.66
CA SER A 134 -4.97 -3.41 -11.26
C SER A 134 -5.99 -3.85 -10.21
N LEU A 135 -7.07 -4.49 -10.66
CA LEU A 135 -8.06 -5.15 -9.79
C LEU A 135 -8.02 -6.67 -10.00
N GLY A 136 -6.83 -7.21 -10.24
CA GLY A 136 -6.59 -8.64 -10.46
C GLY A 136 -6.53 -9.43 -9.15
N MET A 137 -6.11 -10.70 -9.26
CA MET A 137 -6.12 -11.64 -8.14
C MET A 137 -5.17 -11.26 -7.01
N ILE A 138 -4.03 -10.64 -7.30
CA ILE A 138 -3.09 -10.13 -6.28
C ILE A 138 -3.77 -9.02 -5.46
N THR A 139 -4.42 -8.05 -6.11
CA THR A 139 -5.15 -6.99 -5.40
C THR A 139 -6.33 -7.55 -4.60
N ILE A 140 -7.05 -8.56 -5.10
CA ILE A 140 -8.11 -9.24 -4.34
C ILE A 140 -7.53 -9.93 -3.11
N ASN A 141 -6.36 -10.58 -3.20
CA ASN A 141 -5.65 -11.16 -2.07
C ASN A 141 -5.28 -10.11 -1.01
N ALA A 142 -4.76 -8.96 -1.44
CA ALA A 142 -4.46 -7.85 -0.54
C ALA A 142 -5.72 -7.39 0.21
N LEU A 143 -6.83 -7.16 -0.50
CA LEU A 143 -8.12 -6.78 0.08
C LEU A 143 -8.71 -7.85 1.01
N ALA A 144 -8.52 -9.13 0.69
CA ALA A 144 -8.98 -10.25 1.51
C ALA A 144 -8.21 -10.36 2.84
N ALA A 145 -6.95 -9.95 2.84
CA ALA A 145 -6.08 -9.95 4.01
C ALA A 145 -6.22 -8.68 4.89
N SER A 146 -6.73 -7.57 4.33
CA SER A 146 -6.71 -6.26 4.98
C SER A 146 -7.90 -6.00 5.90
N ASP A 147 -7.66 -5.15 6.90
CA ASP A 147 -8.72 -4.54 7.72
C ASP A 147 -9.28 -3.31 7.02
N GLU A 148 -8.41 -2.57 6.32
CA GLU A 148 -8.81 -1.35 5.64
C GLU A 148 -8.04 -1.06 4.35
N VAL A 149 -8.59 -0.14 3.57
CA VAL A 149 -8.03 0.34 2.30
C VAL A 149 -7.81 1.84 2.36
N LEU A 150 -6.59 2.30 2.08
CA LEU A 150 -6.28 3.70 1.82
C LEU A 150 -6.14 3.90 0.31
N ILE A 151 -6.81 4.93 -0.22
CA ILE A 151 -6.90 5.18 -1.66
C ILE A 151 -6.18 6.49 -1.99
N PRO A 152 -4.91 6.45 -2.45
CA PRO A 152 -4.23 7.64 -2.93
C PRO A 152 -4.80 8.09 -4.27
N VAL A 153 -5.15 9.37 -4.38
CA VAL A 153 -5.73 9.99 -5.58
C VAL A 153 -4.94 11.24 -5.95
N GLU A 154 -4.46 11.29 -7.19
CA GLU A 154 -3.80 12.47 -7.74
C GLU A 154 -4.80 13.60 -7.96
N ALA A 155 -4.53 14.79 -7.39
CA ALA A 155 -5.47 15.91 -7.42
C ALA A 155 -5.60 16.58 -8.81
N SER A 156 -4.57 16.47 -9.67
CA SER A 156 -4.56 17.09 -11.02
C SER A 156 -5.45 16.37 -12.04
N TYR A 157 -5.82 15.12 -11.76
CA TYR A 157 -6.67 14.32 -12.64
C TYR A 157 -7.62 13.45 -11.83
N LEU A 158 -8.92 13.72 -11.91
CA LEU A 158 -9.95 12.93 -11.24
C LEU A 158 -10.46 11.79 -12.14
N PRO A 159 -10.02 10.56 -11.95
CA PRO A 159 -10.59 9.40 -12.63
C PRO A 159 -11.85 8.94 -11.87
N ILE A 160 -12.92 9.74 -11.89
CA ILE A 160 -14.18 9.41 -11.17
C ILE A 160 -14.66 7.99 -11.53
N LYS A 161 -14.60 7.63 -12.81
CA LYS A 161 -14.97 6.27 -13.26
C LYS A 161 -14.08 5.18 -12.65
N GLY A 162 -12.77 5.42 -12.60
CA GLY A 162 -11.82 4.45 -12.00
C GLY A 162 -12.04 4.29 -10.49
N LEU A 163 -12.27 5.40 -9.78
CA LEU A 163 -12.59 5.36 -8.36
C LEU A 163 -13.91 4.64 -8.08
N GLN A 164 -14.95 4.89 -8.87
CA GLN A 164 -16.23 4.17 -8.77
C GLN A 164 -16.06 2.67 -8.98
N GLN A 165 -15.25 2.26 -9.97
CA GLN A 165 -14.99 0.85 -10.22
C GLN A 165 -14.21 0.19 -9.08
N LEU A 166 -13.20 0.89 -8.52
CA LEU A 166 -12.47 0.44 -7.35
C LEU A 166 -13.39 0.25 -6.15
N LEU A 167 -14.21 1.25 -5.81
CA LEU A 167 -15.16 1.19 -4.70
C LEU A 167 -16.19 0.07 -4.89
N LYS A 168 -16.65 -0.17 -6.13
CA LYS A 168 -17.53 -1.30 -6.45
C LYS A 168 -16.82 -2.65 -6.21
N THR A 169 -15.54 -2.76 -6.55
CA THR A 169 -14.76 -3.98 -6.31
C THR A 169 -14.52 -4.20 -4.81
N ILE A 170 -14.14 -3.16 -4.06
CA ILE A 170 -14.02 -3.23 -2.60
C ILE A 170 -15.35 -3.68 -1.97
N GLY A 171 -16.48 -3.14 -2.42
CA GLY A 171 -17.81 -3.54 -1.98
C GLY A 171 -18.14 -5.00 -2.25
N LYS A 172 -17.71 -5.56 -3.38
CA LYS A 172 -17.86 -7.00 -3.69
C LYS A 172 -16.99 -7.84 -2.77
N VAL A 173 -15.71 -7.48 -2.59
CA VAL A 173 -14.79 -8.18 -1.68
C VAL A 173 -15.34 -8.15 -0.25
N ARG A 174 -15.81 -6.99 0.23
CA ARG A 174 -16.45 -6.88 1.55
C ARG A 174 -17.66 -7.79 1.69
N LYS A 175 -18.50 -7.88 0.67
CA LYS A 175 -19.72 -8.71 0.73
C LYS A 175 -19.44 -10.21 0.68
N GLN A 176 -18.43 -10.66 -0.07
CA GLN A 176 -18.25 -12.06 -0.44
C GLN A 176 -17.04 -12.74 0.18
N ILE A 177 -15.98 -11.96 0.53
CA ILE A 177 -14.67 -12.49 0.91
C ILE A 177 -14.24 -12.00 2.29
N ASN A 178 -14.27 -10.68 2.52
CA ASN A 178 -13.81 -10.06 3.76
C ASN A 178 -14.83 -9.06 4.32
N PRO A 179 -15.83 -9.52 5.10
CA PRO A 179 -16.89 -8.65 5.63
C PRO A 179 -16.41 -7.52 6.54
N LYS A 180 -15.18 -7.63 7.09
CA LYS A 180 -14.59 -6.63 8.00
C LYS A 180 -13.87 -5.51 7.26
N LEU A 181 -13.62 -5.68 5.94
CA LEU A 181 -12.90 -4.69 5.14
C LEU A 181 -13.60 -3.34 5.15
N GLN A 182 -12.86 -2.29 5.50
CA GLN A 182 -13.34 -0.91 5.50
C GLN A 182 -12.58 -0.06 4.48
N VAL A 183 -13.18 1.05 4.05
CA VAL A 183 -12.46 2.10 3.32
C VAL A 183 -11.98 3.09 4.36
N GLY A 184 -10.69 3.05 4.70
CA GLY A 184 -10.06 3.95 5.67
C GLY A 184 -10.06 5.39 5.19
N GLY A 185 -9.89 5.62 3.88
CA GLY A 185 -10.04 6.97 3.35
C GLY A 185 -9.40 7.18 1.98
N ILE A 186 -9.68 8.37 1.43
CA ILE A 186 -9.07 8.89 0.20
C ILE A 186 -8.01 9.91 0.60
N LEU A 187 -6.78 9.70 0.15
CA LEU A 187 -5.64 10.60 0.37
C LEU A 187 -5.28 11.31 -0.94
N PHE A 188 -5.37 12.63 -0.96
CA PHE A 188 -4.87 13.39 -2.10
C PHE A 188 -3.35 13.41 -2.15
N THR A 189 -2.80 13.11 -3.32
CA THR A 189 -1.36 13.03 -3.56
C THR A 189 -0.94 13.95 -4.70
N MET A 190 0.35 14.29 -4.73
CA MET A 190 0.95 15.14 -5.76
C MET A 190 0.19 16.46 -5.99
N VAL A 191 -0.30 17.04 -4.89
CA VAL A 191 -1.10 18.25 -4.96
C VAL A 191 -0.22 19.46 -5.23
N ASP A 192 -0.48 20.15 -6.34
CA ASP A 192 -0.02 21.51 -6.54
C ASP A 192 -1.14 22.48 -6.10
N ALA A 193 -1.05 22.94 -4.84
CA ALA A 193 -2.06 23.79 -4.23
C ALA A 193 -2.18 25.20 -4.88
N HIS A 194 -1.24 25.57 -5.77
CA HIS A 194 -1.30 26.84 -6.50
C HIS A 194 -2.23 26.77 -7.71
N THR A 195 -2.57 25.59 -8.18
CA THR A 195 -3.46 25.40 -9.34
C THR A 195 -4.93 25.41 -8.92
N ASN A 196 -5.77 26.09 -9.71
CA ASN A 196 -7.23 26.06 -9.51
C ASN A 196 -7.79 24.66 -9.78
N ASP A 197 -7.19 23.93 -10.73
CA ASP A 197 -7.62 22.60 -11.13
C ASP A 197 -7.54 21.62 -9.95
N ALA A 198 -6.41 21.58 -9.23
CA ALA A 198 -6.25 20.74 -8.06
C ALA A 198 -7.28 21.08 -6.96
N ARG A 199 -7.52 22.37 -6.69
CA ARG A 199 -8.49 22.81 -5.69
C ARG A 199 -9.91 22.38 -6.05
N ASN A 200 -10.33 22.66 -7.29
CA ASN A 200 -11.66 22.30 -7.79
C ASN A 200 -11.89 20.78 -7.76
N ASN A 201 -10.88 20.02 -8.13
CA ASN A 201 -10.93 18.57 -8.13
C ASN A 201 -11.05 18.00 -6.70
N MET A 202 -10.28 18.52 -5.76
CA MET A 202 -10.38 18.12 -4.34
C MET A 202 -11.77 18.44 -3.77
N GLU A 203 -12.31 19.64 -4.05
CA GLU A 203 -13.64 20.05 -3.63
C GLU A 203 -14.73 19.17 -4.24
N LEU A 204 -14.64 18.90 -5.55
CA LEU A 204 -15.58 18.01 -6.23
C LEU A 204 -15.60 16.62 -5.59
N LEU A 205 -14.43 16.05 -5.28
CA LEU A 205 -14.34 14.73 -4.66
C LEU A 205 -14.91 14.72 -3.24
N ARG A 206 -14.67 15.78 -2.46
CA ARG A 206 -15.29 15.97 -1.13
C ARG A 206 -16.80 16.07 -1.21
N ASN A 207 -17.33 16.81 -2.19
CA ASN A 207 -18.78 16.95 -2.39
C ASN A 207 -19.43 15.63 -2.81
N VAL A 208 -18.76 14.82 -3.64
CA VAL A 208 -19.33 13.55 -4.16
C VAL A 208 -19.22 12.42 -3.14
N TYR A 209 -18.11 12.31 -2.43
CA TYR A 209 -17.81 11.13 -1.59
C TYR A 209 -17.69 11.42 -0.09
N GLY A 210 -17.48 12.67 0.32
CA GLY A 210 -17.18 13.02 1.71
C GLY A 210 -18.28 12.69 2.72
N SER A 211 -19.52 12.48 2.28
CA SER A 211 -20.60 11.99 3.14
C SER A 211 -20.58 10.47 3.37
N GLN A 212 -19.82 9.71 2.57
CA GLN A 212 -19.83 8.24 2.57
C GLN A 212 -18.45 7.63 2.89
N ILE A 213 -17.39 8.35 2.55
CA ILE A 213 -15.99 7.89 2.68
C ILE A 213 -15.20 9.00 3.34
N ASN A 214 -14.35 8.63 4.30
CA ASN A 214 -13.39 9.57 4.88
C ASN A 214 -12.46 10.12 3.78
N ILE A 215 -12.26 11.43 3.77
CA ILE A 215 -11.27 12.08 2.90
C ILE A 215 -10.32 12.82 3.82
N PHE A 216 -9.05 12.41 3.79
CA PHE A 216 -8.02 12.98 4.64
C PHE A 216 -7.99 14.52 4.54
N ASP A 217 -7.88 15.18 5.67
CA ASP A 217 -7.75 16.64 5.73
C ASP A 217 -6.42 17.10 5.16
N ASN A 218 -5.35 16.34 5.48
CA ASN A 218 -4.03 16.57 4.96
C ASN A 218 -3.84 15.87 3.61
N TYR A 219 -3.02 16.49 2.76
CA TYR A 219 -2.67 15.96 1.45
C TYR A 219 -1.14 15.93 1.26
N ILE A 220 -0.66 15.09 0.34
CA ILE A 220 0.75 15.02 -0.02
C ILE A 220 1.02 15.99 -1.17
N PRO A 221 1.86 17.03 -0.97
CA PRO A 221 2.20 17.97 -2.02
C PRO A 221 3.07 17.33 -3.10
N PHE A 222 3.03 17.87 -4.32
CA PHE A 222 4.01 17.52 -5.33
C PHE A 222 5.41 17.90 -4.85
N SER A 223 6.35 16.97 -4.95
CA SER A 223 7.72 17.20 -4.53
C SER A 223 8.71 16.41 -5.39
N VAL A 224 9.70 17.09 -5.96
CA VAL A 224 10.81 16.46 -6.69
C VAL A 224 11.67 15.64 -5.73
N ARG A 225 11.79 16.06 -4.46
CA ARG A 225 12.53 15.35 -3.41
C ARG A 225 12.05 13.92 -3.18
N MET A 226 10.77 13.64 -3.43
CA MET A 226 10.23 12.27 -3.35
C MET A 226 10.91 11.32 -4.36
N LYS A 227 11.15 11.79 -5.59
CA LYS A 227 11.84 10.99 -6.62
C LYS A 227 13.33 10.82 -6.31
N GLU A 228 13.95 11.85 -5.76
CA GLU A 228 15.35 11.81 -5.32
C GLU A 228 15.53 10.82 -4.16
N ALA A 229 14.66 10.84 -3.15
CA ALA A 229 14.68 9.91 -2.03
C ALA A 229 14.61 8.43 -2.49
N VAL A 230 13.69 8.09 -3.40
CA VAL A 230 13.57 6.74 -3.99
C VAL A 230 14.86 6.34 -4.72
N ARG A 231 15.52 7.27 -5.43
CA ARG A 231 16.80 6.99 -6.11
C ARG A 231 17.92 6.65 -5.11
N GLU A 232 17.93 7.31 -3.97
CA GLU A 232 18.91 7.11 -2.90
C GLU A 232 18.57 5.92 -1.98
N GLY A 233 17.46 5.21 -2.24
CA GLY A 233 17.06 4.05 -1.43
C GLY A 233 16.53 4.42 -0.04
N GLN A 234 15.91 5.58 0.11
CA GLN A 234 15.47 6.14 1.40
C GLN A 234 14.03 6.64 1.36
N SER A 235 13.40 6.73 2.54
CA SER A 235 12.16 7.48 2.69
C SER A 235 12.39 8.99 2.60
N ILE A 236 11.30 9.74 2.43
CA ILE A 236 11.37 11.21 2.51
C ILE A 236 11.76 11.69 3.91
N PHE A 237 11.49 10.90 4.94
CA PHE A 237 11.83 11.23 6.32
C PHE A 237 13.34 11.29 6.54
N SER A 238 14.09 10.38 5.92
CA SER A 238 15.55 10.34 5.97
C SER A 238 16.18 11.31 4.97
N TYR A 239 15.62 11.42 3.76
CA TYR A 239 16.20 12.22 2.69
C TYR A 239 16.01 13.74 2.88
N ASP A 240 14.80 14.17 3.27
CA ASP A 240 14.46 15.60 3.47
C ASP A 240 13.63 15.77 4.75
N PRO A 241 14.24 15.58 5.95
CA PRO A 241 13.50 15.48 7.22
C PRO A 241 12.74 16.76 7.62
N LYS A 242 13.07 17.91 7.02
CA LYS A 242 12.42 19.22 7.26
C LYS A 242 11.55 19.67 6.08
N GLY A 243 11.41 18.83 5.05
CA GLY A 243 10.69 19.16 3.83
C GLY A 243 9.17 19.20 4.01
N LYS A 244 8.50 19.91 3.09
CA LYS A 244 7.02 19.99 3.10
C LYS A 244 6.35 18.64 2.91
N ALA A 245 6.93 17.74 2.10
CA ALA A 245 6.40 16.41 1.89
C ALA A 245 6.52 15.56 3.16
N THR A 246 7.63 15.66 3.88
CA THR A 246 7.86 14.97 5.15
C THR A 246 6.87 15.41 6.22
N GLU A 247 6.66 16.71 6.34
CA GLU A 247 5.67 17.25 7.27
C GLU A 247 4.24 16.80 6.91
N ALA A 248 3.92 16.74 5.63
CA ALA A 248 2.63 16.23 5.16
C ALA A 248 2.44 14.74 5.54
N TYR A 249 3.46 13.90 5.34
CA TYR A 249 3.38 12.49 5.76
C TYR A 249 3.29 12.32 7.28
N ARG A 250 3.94 13.17 8.09
CA ARG A 250 3.74 13.18 9.56
C ARG A 250 2.27 13.40 9.92
N ARG A 251 1.65 14.41 9.33
CA ARG A 251 0.23 14.72 9.58
C ARG A 251 -0.71 13.61 9.11
N VAL A 252 -0.47 13.06 7.91
CA VAL A 252 -1.25 11.91 7.41
C VAL A 252 -1.08 10.69 8.33
N THR A 253 0.13 10.42 8.81
CA THR A 253 0.36 9.34 9.80
C THR A 253 -0.45 9.56 11.08
N GLU A 254 -0.53 10.81 11.56
CA GLU A 254 -1.35 11.15 12.74
C GLU A 254 -2.84 11.00 12.50
N GLU A 255 -3.34 11.30 11.29
CA GLU A 255 -4.72 11.04 10.91
C GLU A 255 -5.02 9.54 10.88
N VAL A 256 -4.16 8.74 10.23
CA VAL A 256 -4.29 7.28 10.18
C VAL A 256 -4.33 6.65 11.57
N LEU A 257 -3.57 7.20 12.53
CA LEU A 257 -3.59 6.73 13.92
C LEU A 257 -4.85 7.14 14.69
N LYS A 258 -5.43 8.31 14.39
CA LYS A 258 -6.67 8.76 15.04
C LYS A 258 -7.90 7.95 14.63
N ASP A 259 -7.96 7.55 13.37
CA ASP A 259 -9.06 6.74 12.84
C ASP A 259 -9.01 5.29 13.34
N ALA A 260 -7.98 4.93 14.13
CA ALA A 260 -7.79 3.61 14.73
C ALA A 260 -8.48 3.44 16.10
N ILE A 261 -9.14 4.49 16.60
CA ILE A 261 -9.88 4.51 17.87
C ILE A 261 -11.38 4.48 17.57
#